data_62ef2443dc0cd304d6a368a53a66caee
#
_entry.id   62ef2443dc0cd304d6a368a53a66caee
#
_cell.length_a   1.000
_cell.length_b   1.000
_cell.length_c   1.000
_cell.angle_alpha   90.00
_cell.angle_beta   90.00
_cell.angle_gamma   90.00
#
_symmetry.space_group_name_H-M   'P 1'
#
loop_
_entity.id
_entity.type
_entity.pdbx_description
1 polymer ?
#
loop_
_entity_poly.entity_id
_entity_poly.type
_entity_poly.pdbx_seq_one_letter_code
_entity_poly.pdbx_strand_id
1 'polypeptide(L)'
;MSKAILQNINVYPIKSSAGIELSSSWVEELGLAFDRRFVVADLNGEFFTARTQPRLCLIQANLTASGMVLTAPDMPALVITYQKLTNNYVAVNVWDDSINAQQCLADINQWFSEYLQLPCQLLFYGSDSQRLVKNKTSPVSFADGYPLLLISQASLDNLNAHYQAGKAAISMAQFRPNIVVNNCEAFAEDTWQHIRIGEVEFEIVKPCTRCIFTTINPQTGEKHQQQEPLKTLMSYRQIESGDVIFGQNLVALNQGQIKQGDQVEVLKRQSPPVIVKKAPVKAVELSTSNNEASTTVVKKAKPTLTFSSFNKTIKGNNEQTLLEQGEDAGLILPYSCRAGMCGRCKVELLEGEVEQHCKDGLSDDEQQQNFILSCSCTPITDVVISHSERKRRNVRND
;
A
#
# COMPACT_ATOMS: atom_id res chain seq x y z
N MET A 1 -33.01 9.69 -9.75
CA MET A 1 -31.66 9.08 -9.60
C MET A 1 -31.72 8.23 -8.34
N SER A 2 -31.29 6.96 -8.43
CA SER A 2 -31.14 6.12 -7.24
C SER A 2 -30.09 6.74 -6.32
N LYS A 3 -30.36 6.75 -5.02
CA LYS A 3 -29.40 7.26 -4.04
C LYS A 3 -28.28 6.24 -3.85
N ALA A 4 -27.04 6.71 -3.70
CA ALA A 4 -25.92 5.83 -3.38
C ALA A 4 -26.17 5.09 -2.05
N ILE A 5 -25.73 3.83 -1.97
CA ILE A 5 -25.92 2.97 -0.78
C ILE A 5 -24.58 2.37 -0.36
N LEU A 6 -24.45 2.08 0.92
CA LEU A 6 -23.38 1.29 1.48
C LEU A 6 -23.56 -0.18 1.10
N GLN A 7 -22.69 -0.70 0.23
CA GLN A 7 -22.79 -2.08 -0.26
C GLN A 7 -22.03 -3.05 0.64
N ASN A 8 -20.73 -2.80 0.92
CA ASN A 8 -19.92 -3.67 1.76
C ASN A 8 -19.17 -2.85 2.81
N ILE A 9 -18.97 -3.46 3.96
CA ILE A 9 -18.15 -2.98 5.06
C ILE A 9 -17.04 -4.02 5.26
N ASN A 10 -15.77 -3.62 5.18
CA ASN A 10 -14.65 -4.52 5.36
C ASN A 10 -13.70 -4.01 6.45
N VAL A 11 -13.27 -4.91 7.33
CA VAL A 11 -12.23 -4.66 8.32
C VAL A 11 -11.03 -5.58 8.08
N TYR A 12 -9.86 -5.11 8.41
CA TYR A 12 -8.59 -5.82 8.24
C TYR A 12 -7.87 -5.82 9.58
N PRO A 13 -8.13 -6.76 10.49
CA PRO A 13 -7.65 -6.67 11.87
C PRO A 13 -6.13 -6.53 11.98
N ILE A 14 -5.40 -7.23 11.11
CA ILE A 14 -3.94 -7.16 11.05
C ILE A 14 -3.54 -6.39 9.77
N LYS A 15 -2.59 -5.46 9.89
CA LYS A 15 -2.01 -4.78 8.71
C LYS A 15 -1.51 -5.80 7.70
N SER A 16 -1.91 -5.64 6.44
CA SER A 16 -1.59 -6.53 5.30
C SER A 16 -2.29 -7.90 5.28
N SER A 17 -3.03 -8.34 6.29
CA SER A 17 -3.78 -9.60 6.27
C SER A 17 -5.05 -9.52 5.41
N ALA A 18 -5.75 -10.64 5.22
CA ALA A 18 -7.04 -10.67 4.56
C ALA A 18 -8.10 -9.83 5.28
N GLY A 19 -9.11 -9.40 4.54
CA GLY A 19 -10.25 -8.65 5.08
C GLY A 19 -11.37 -9.56 5.54
N ILE A 20 -12.21 -9.02 6.42
CA ILE A 20 -13.46 -9.60 6.88
C ILE A 20 -14.58 -8.70 6.40
N GLU A 21 -15.57 -9.25 5.71
CA GLU A 21 -16.78 -8.53 5.37
C GLU A 21 -17.77 -8.60 6.54
N LEU A 22 -18.36 -7.45 6.90
CA LEU A 22 -19.31 -7.31 7.99
C LEU A 22 -20.62 -6.72 7.46
N SER A 23 -21.76 -7.19 8.01
CA SER A 23 -23.07 -6.59 7.72
C SER A 23 -23.27 -5.24 8.39
N SER A 24 -22.58 -5.00 9.51
CA SER A 24 -22.56 -3.72 10.23
C SER A 24 -21.25 -3.55 10.99
N SER A 25 -20.86 -2.31 11.27
CA SER A 25 -19.69 -2.01 12.09
C SER A 25 -19.91 -0.73 12.89
N TRP A 26 -19.29 -0.65 14.06
CA TRP A 26 -19.17 0.60 14.80
C TRP A 26 -18.01 1.41 14.25
N VAL A 27 -18.22 2.68 14.02
CA VAL A 27 -17.19 3.65 13.63
C VAL A 27 -16.68 4.33 14.89
N GLU A 28 -15.39 4.19 15.14
CA GLU A 28 -14.65 4.79 16.25
C GLU A 28 -13.76 5.94 15.73
N GLU A 29 -13.07 6.63 16.62
CA GLU A 29 -12.07 7.65 16.24
C GLU A 29 -10.95 7.08 15.35
N LEU A 30 -10.58 5.82 15.55
CA LEU A 30 -9.56 5.10 14.78
C LEU A 30 -10.10 4.45 13.50
N GLY A 31 -11.32 4.78 13.06
CA GLY A 31 -12.01 4.17 11.92
C GLY A 31 -12.97 3.06 12.32
N LEU A 32 -13.12 2.01 11.53
CA LEU A 32 -14.00 0.88 11.89
C LEU A 32 -13.41 0.11 13.07
N ALA A 33 -14.28 -0.35 13.96
CA ALA A 33 -13.88 -1.25 15.05
C ALA A 33 -13.09 -2.44 14.50
N PHE A 34 -12.01 -2.83 15.19
CA PHE A 34 -11.08 -3.90 14.84
C PHE A 34 -10.17 -3.64 13.62
N ASP A 35 -10.33 -2.54 12.88
CA ASP A 35 -9.56 -2.30 11.67
C ASP A 35 -8.11 -1.91 11.97
N ARG A 36 -7.13 -2.66 11.42
CA ARG A 36 -5.68 -2.45 11.53
C ARG A 36 -5.19 -2.22 12.97
N ARG A 37 -5.79 -2.93 13.94
CA ARG A 37 -5.36 -2.86 15.35
C ARG A 37 -4.09 -3.65 15.62
N PHE A 38 -3.68 -4.52 14.71
CA PHE A 38 -2.46 -5.30 14.81
C PHE A 38 -1.52 -5.06 13.64
N VAL A 39 -0.22 -5.19 13.92
CA VAL A 39 0.86 -5.15 12.93
C VAL A 39 1.88 -6.23 13.23
N VAL A 40 2.45 -6.85 12.19
CA VAL A 40 3.60 -7.74 12.32
C VAL A 40 4.86 -6.93 12.05
N ALA A 41 5.85 -7.06 12.92
CA ALA A 41 7.15 -6.40 12.80
C ALA A 41 8.30 -7.36 13.08
N ASP A 42 9.50 -7.02 12.66
CA ASP A 42 10.70 -7.71 13.12
C ASP A 42 10.99 -7.42 14.60
N LEU A 43 12.05 -8.01 15.14
CA LEU A 43 12.43 -7.82 16.54
C LEU A 43 13.06 -6.43 16.83
N ASN A 44 13.38 -5.67 15.78
CA ASN A 44 13.89 -4.29 15.88
C ASN A 44 12.76 -3.24 15.76
N GLY A 45 11.51 -3.69 15.52
CA GLY A 45 10.35 -2.82 15.38
C GLY A 45 10.08 -2.35 13.95
N GLU A 46 10.74 -2.88 12.93
CA GLU A 46 10.41 -2.57 11.54
C GLU A 46 9.22 -3.41 11.06
N PHE A 47 8.15 -2.74 10.64
CA PHE A 47 6.90 -3.42 10.27
C PHE A 47 6.99 -4.16 8.93
N PHE A 48 6.32 -5.31 8.87
CA PHE A 48 6.15 -6.05 7.62
C PHE A 48 4.91 -5.61 6.85
N THR A 49 5.05 -5.62 5.53
CA THR A 49 3.93 -5.40 4.60
C THR A 49 3.83 -6.57 3.62
N ALA A 50 2.65 -6.75 3.02
CA ALA A 50 2.53 -7.72 1.94
C ALA A 50 3.37 -7.39 0.70
N ARG A 51 3.94 -6.17 0.59
CA ARG A 51 4.90 -5.84 -0.48
C ARG A 51 6.17 -6.67 -0.38
N THR A 52 6.67 -6.85 0.85
CA THR A 52 7.87 -7.65 1.17
C THR A 52 7.53 -9.07 1.62
N GLN A 53 6.37 -9.26 2.29
CA GLN A 53 5.89 -10.53 2.80
C GLN A 53 4.47 -10.83 2.25
N PRO A 54 4.32 -11.22 0.97
CA PRO A 54 3.00 -11.40 0.34
C PRO A 54 2.12 -12.44 1.05
N ARG A 55 2.72 -13.43 1.70
CA ARG A 55 1.99 -14.44 2.49
C ARG A 55 1.11 -13.83 3.60
N LEU A 56 1.40 -12.61 4.07
CA LEU A 56 0.53 -11.92 5.02
C LEU A 56 -0.92 -11.79 4.52
N CYS A 57 -1.14 -11.63 3.19
CA CYS A 57 -2.47 -11.55 2.61
C CYS A 57 -3.32 -12.82 2.81
N LEU A 58 -2.69 -13.96 3.06
CA LEU A 58 -3.35 -15.27 3.21
C LEU A 58 -3.79 -15.54 4.65
N ILE A 59 -3.39 -14.71 5.62
CA ILE A 59 -3.84 -14.84 7.01
C ILE A 59 -5.29 -14.36 7.07
N GLN A 60 -6.20 -15.28 7.39
CA GLN A 60 -7.63 -15.01 7.60
C GLN A 60 -7.88 -14.80 9.10
N ALA A 61 -8.72 -13.84 9.43
CA ALA A 61 -9.15 -13.59 10.80
C ALA A 61 -10.66 -13.75 10.93
N ASN A 62 -11.11 -14.40 12.01
CA ASN A 62 -12.50 -14.48 12.41
C ASN A 62 -12.64 -13.84 13.79
N LEU A 63 -13.46 -12.80 13.90
CA LEU A 63 -13.68 -12.09 15.15
C LEU A 63 -14.49 -12.96 16.13
N THR A 64 -14.13 -12.89 17.40
CA THR A 64 -14.84 -13.53 18.51
C THR A 64 -15.14 -12.50 19.60
N ALA A 65 -15.98 -12.84 20.58
CA ALA A 65 -16.31 -11.94 21.67
C ALA A 65 -15.09 -11.51 22.52
N SER A 66 -14.00 -12.29 22.52
CA SER A 66 -12.83 -12.03 23.34
C SER A 66 -11.55 -11.75 22.54
N GLY A 67 -11.66 -11.63 21.22
CA GLY A 67 -10.51 -11.41 20.36
C GLY A 67 -10.73 -11.93 18.93
N MET A 68 -9.86 -12.80 18.43
CA MET A 68 -9.96 -13.36 17.07
C MET A 68 -9.32 -14.74 16.98
N VAL A 69 -9.75 -15.51 15.98
CA VAL A 69 -9.09 -16.76 15.55
C VAL A 69 -8.45 -16.52 14.20
N LEU A 70 -7.18 -16.81 14.07
CA LEU A 70 -6.44 -16.73 12.82
C LEU A 70 -6.27 -18.11 12.20
N THR A 71 -6.35 -18.15 10.87
CA THR A 71 -5.97 -19.31 10.05
C THR A 71 -5.06 -18.86 8.92
N ALA A 72 -4.12 -19.69 8.53
CA ALA A 72 -3.22 -19.49 7.38
C ALA A 72 -2.89 -20.84 6.76
N PRO A 73 -2.47 -20.89 5.47
CA PRO A 73 -2.05 -22.14 4.83
C PRO A 73 -0.95 -22.85 5.64
N ASP A 74 -1.12 -24.17 5.81
CA ASP A 74 -0.17 -25.06 6.48
C ASP A 74 0.11 -24.74 7.97
N MET A 75 -0.74 -23.93 8.60
CA MET A 75 -0.61 -23.55 10.02
C MET A 75 -1.81 -24.01 10.84
N PRO A 76 -1.59 -24.42 12.11
CA PRO A 76 -2.69 -24.62 13.04
C PRO A 76 -3.43 -23.29 13.30
N ALA A 77 -4.72 -23.36 13.61
CA ALA A 77 -5.48 -22.17 14.00
C ALA A 77 -4.88 -21.54 15.27
N LEU A 78 -4.74 -20.22 15.27
CA LEU A 78 -4.23 -19.44 16.41
C LEU A 78 -5.37 -18.63 17.04
N VAL A 79 -5.60 -18.83 18.34
CA VAL A 79 -6.55 -18.03 19.10
C VAL A 79 -5.83 -16.89 19.80
N ILE A 80 -6.19 -15.65 19.45
CA ILE A 80 -5.72 -14.42 20.08
C ILE A 80 -6.86 -13.81 20.88
N THR A 81 -6.68 -13.78 22.20
CA THR A 81 -7.62 -13.07 23.09
C THR A 81 -6.94 -11.81 23.66
N TYR A 82 -7.73 -10.84 24.10
CA TYR A 82 -7.16 -9.64 24.75
C TYR A 82 -6.36 -9.95 26.01
N GLN A 83 -6.61 -11.10 26.65
CA GLN A 83 -5.82 -11.59 27.80
C GLN A 83 -4.39 -12.03 27.42
N LYS A 84 -4.14 -12.27 26.12
CA LYS A 84 -2.80 -12.59 25.60
C LYS A 84 -1.98 -11.37 25.22
N LEU A 85 -2.49 -10.17 25.46
CA LEU A 85 -1.74 -8.92 25.37
C LEU A 85 -0.98 -8.73 26.68
N THR A 86 0.30 -8.39 26.59
CA THR A 86 1.13 -8.08 27.78
C THR A 86 0.93 -6.63 28.19
N ASN A 87 1.45 -6.22 29.35
CA ASN A 87 1.50 -4.81 29.73
C ASN A 87 2.77 -4.09 29.21
N ASN A 88 3.58 -4.79 28.39
CA ASN A 88 4.80 -4.24 27.85
C ASN A 88 4.53 -3.58 26.48
N TYR A 89 5.16 -2.43 26.27
CA TYR A 89 5.12 -1.70 25.01
C TYR A 89 6.51 -1.61 24.43
N VAL A 90 6.59 -1.66 23.09
CA VAL A 90 7.81 -1.49 22.31
C VAL A 90 7.56 -0.53 21.17
N ALA A 91 8.59 0.16 20.72
CA ALA A 91 8.50 1.01 19.54
C ALA A 91 8.35 0.15 18.29
N VAL A 92 7.42 0.52 17.41
CA VAL A 92 7.30 -0.01 16.06
C VAL A 92 7.27 1.15 15.07
N ASN A 93 8.07 1.04 14.03
CA ASN A 93 8.13 2.03 12.95
C ASN A 93 7.13 1.65 11.87
N VAL A 94 6.20 2.55 11.57
CA VAL A 94 5.24 2.41 10.48
C VAL A 94 5.39 3.63 9.58
N TRP A 95 6.08 3.48 8.46
CA TRP A 95 6.56 4.57 7.61
C TRP A 95 7.47 5.54 8.39
N ASP A 96 7.12 6.82 8.42
CA ASP A 96 7.87 7.88 9.12
C ASP A 96 7.48 7.98 10.61
N ASP A 97 6.53 7.17 11.08
CA ASP A 97 5.99 7.26 12.44
C ASP A 97 6.56 6.15 13.33
N SER A 98 7.07 6.50 14.50
CA SER A 98 7.41 5.56 15.56
C SER A 98 6.25 5.51 16.57
N ILE A 99 5.69 4.31 16.76
CA ILE A 99 4.47 4.09 17.55
C ILE A 99 4.81 3.18 18.71
N ASN A 100 4.37 3.56 19.92
CA ASN A 100 4.46 2.69 21.09
C ASN A 100 3.37 1.62 21.01
N ALA A 101 3.73 0.36 20.75
CA ALA A 101 2.82 -0.75 20.50
C ALA A 101 2.89 -1.83 21.55
N GLN A 102 1.75 -2.36 21.95
CA GLN A 102 1.61 -3.36 22.99
C GLN A 102 2.02 -4.75 22.48
N GLN A 103 2.87 -5.45 23.20
CA GLN A 103 3.35 -6.78 22.82
C GLN A 103 2.31 -7.87 23.10
N CYS A 104 2.26 -8.86 22.22
CA CYS A 104 1.56 -10.12 22.42
C CYS A 104 2.47 -11.13 23.14
N LEU A 105 1.87 -12.21 23.69
CA LEU A 105 2.62 -13.31 24.27
C LEU A 105 3.49 -14.06 23.25
N ALA A 106 4.52 -14.74 23.75
CA ALA A 106 5.54 -15.39 22.93
C ALA A 106 4.98 -16.49 21.98
N ASP A 107 3.93 -17.22 22.40
CA ASP A 107 3.28 -18.25 21.60
C ASP A 107 2.66 -17.67 20.31
N ILE A 108 2.13 -16.45 20.38
CA ILE A 108 1.61 -15.73 19.22
C ILE A 108 2.77 -15.35 18.28
N ASN A 109 3.85 -14.77 18.82
CA ASN A 109 5.01 -14.37 18.04
C ASN A 109 5.68 -15.58 17.36
N GLN A 110 5.71 -16.72 18.02
CA GLN A 110 6.23 -17.97 17.46
C GLN A 110 5.41 -18.41 16.24
N TRP A 111 4.08 -18.38 16.33
CA TRP A 111 3.20 -18.75 15.21
C TRP A 111 3.47 -17.91 13.97
N PHE A 112 3.60 -16.58 14.11
CA PHE A 112 3.92 -15.69 12.99
C PHE A 112 5.32 -15.93 12.45
N SER A 113 6.31 -16.18 13.33
CA SER A 113 7.69 -16.48 12.93
C SER A 113 7.78 -17.78 12.14
N GLU A 114 7.04 -18.81 12.55
CA GLU A 114 6.93 -20.08 11.84
C GLU A 114 6.23 -19.91 10.47
N TYR A 115 5.13 -19.15 10.43
CA TYR A 115 4.42 -18.91 9.19
C TYR A 115 5.23 -18.13 8.16
N LEU A 116 5.88 -17.05 8.58
CA LEU A 116 6.65 -16.18 7.68
C LEU A 116 8.09 -16.66 7.45
N GLN A 117 8.55 -17.67 8.19
CA GLN A 117 9.93 -18.17 8.18
C GLN A 117 10.96 -17.08 8.51
N LEU A 118 10.59 -16.13 9.37
CA LEU A 118 11.39 -14.99 9.80
C LEU A 118 11.11 -14.69 11.27
N PRO A 119 12.12 -14.36 12.09
CA PRO A 119 11.89 -13.89 13.47
C PRO A 119 11.04 -12.61 13.45
N CYS A 120 9.86 -12.67 14.06
CA CYS A 120 8.96 -11.53 14.11
C CYS A 120 8.03 -11.56 15.33
N GLN A 121 7.32 -10.47 15.53
CA GLN A 121 6.38 -10.28 16.62
C GLN A 121 5.08 -9.65 16.12
N LEU A 122 3.96 -10.03 16.74
CA LEU A 122 2.67 -9.36 16.54
C LEU A 122 2.52 -8.29 17.62
N LEU A 123 2.19 -7.09 17.21
CA LEU A 123 2.02 -5.92 18.07
C LEU A 123 0.60 -5.37 17.95
N PHE A 124 0.05 -4.91 19.07
CA PHE A 124 -1.30 -4.35 19.17
C PHE A 124 -1.26 -2.83 19.39
N TYR A 125 -2.18 -2.12 18.78
CA TYR A 125 -2.42 -0.70 19.04
C TYR A 125 -3.21 -0.55 20.33
N GLY A 126 -2.48 -0.47 21.43
CA GLY A 126 -3.04 -0.43 22.79
C GLY A 126 -3.37 0.99 23.26
N SER A 127 -3.68 1.13 24.56
CA SER A 127 -4.07 2.42 25.19
C SER A 127 -2.98 3.48 25.11
N ASP A 128 -1.71 3.07 25.17
CA ASP A 128 -0.56 3.98 25.18
C ASP A 128 -0.02 4.25 23.76
N SER A 129 -0.67 3.66 22.75
CA SER A 129 -0.34 3.90 21.34
C SER A 129 -0.92 5.22 20.87
N GLN A 130 -0.10 6.02 20.19
CA GLN A 130 -0.53 7.30 19.62
C GLN A 130 0.02 7.47 18.21
N ARG A 131 -0.84 7.82 17.28
CA ARG A 131 -0.51 8.21 15.92
C ARG A 131 -1.63 9.07 15.34
N LEU A 132 -1.27 10.14 14.65
CA LEU A 132 -2.24 11.04 14.02
C LEU A 132 -2.15 10.96 12.50
N VAL A 133 -3.27 11.21 11.84
CA VAL A 133 -3.29 11.46 10.39
C VAL A 133 -2.48 12.71 10.10
N LYS A 134 -1.58 12.67 9.11
CA LYS A 134 -0.71 13.80 8.75
C LYS A 134 -1.54 15.04 8.45
N ASN A 135 -1.22 16.15 9.12
CA ASN A 135 -1.93 17.45 9.04
C ASN A 135 -3.40 17.40 9.52
N LYS A 136 -3.77 16.46 10.38
CA LYS A 136 -5.08 16.33 11.03
C LYS A 136 -4.92 16.05 12.52
N THR A 137 -5.98 16.27 13.27
CA THR A 137 -6.08 15.87 14.68
C THR A 137 -6.69 14.47 14.84
N SER A 138 -7.21 13.89 13.75
CA SER A 138 -7.83 12.56 13.76
C SER A 138 -6.77 11.49 14.02
N PRO A 139 -7.01 10.55 14.94
CA PRO A 139 -6.10 9.45 15.18
C PRO A 139 -6.16 8.41 14.05
N VAL A 140 -5.10 7.62 13.91
CA VAL A 140 -5.02 6.49 13.00
C VAL A 140 -4.22 5.36 13.65
N SER A 141 -4.67 4.12 13.48
CA SER A 141 -3.99 2.93 13.99
C SER A 141 -2.81 2.53 13.08
N PHE A 142 -2.61 1.25 12.82
CA PHE A 142 -1.58 0.77 11.88
C PHE A 142 -2.00 0.85 10.40
N ALA A 143 -3.11 1.52 10.06
CA ALA A 143 -3.43 1.83 8.66
C ALA A 143 -2.31 2.66 8.00
N ASP A 144 -2.24 2.70 6.65
CA ASP A 144 -1.11 3.34 5.98
C ASP A 144 -1.00 4.84 6.27
N GLY A 145 -2.07 5.58 6.24
CA GLY A 145 -2.05 7.01 6.55
C GLY A 145 -3.42 7.57 6.91
N TYR A 146 -4.48 6.83 6.66
CA TYR A 146 -5.86 7.22 6.95
C TYR A 146 -6.64 6.04 7.51
N PRO A 147 -7.57 6.28 8.44
CA PRO A 147 -8.33 5.21 9.08
C PRO A 147 -9.28 4.50 8.13
N LEU A 148 -9.77 5.16 7.09
CA LEU A 148 -10.80 4.63 6.21
C LEU A 148 -10.49 4.87 4.74
N LEU A 149 -10.89 3.90 3.91
CA LEU A 149 -10.84 3.94 2.46
C LEU A 149 -12.22 3.62 1.88
N LEU A 150 -12.74 4.48 1.02
CA LEU A 150 -13.98 4.29 0.27
C LEU A 150 -13.69 4.10 -1.21
N ILE A 151 -14.37 3.13 -1.83
CA ILE A 151 -14.37 2.90 -3.28
C ILE A 151 -15.80 2.61 -3.71
N SER A 152 -16.22 3.10 -4.90
CA SER A 152 -17.50 2.69 -5.47
C SER A 152 -17.38 1.41 -6.30
N GLN A 153 -18.42 0.58 -6.30
CA GLN A 153 -18.50 -0.60 -7.16
C GLN A 153 -18.41 -0.19 -8.65
N ALA A 154 -19.07 0.89 -9.02
CA ALA A 154 -19.02 1.41 -10.38
C ALA A 154 -17.60 1.81 -10.83
N SER A 155 -16.76 2.31 -9.92
CA SER A 155 -15.34 2.59 -10.23
C SER A 155 -14.56 1.30 -10.48
N LEU A 156 -14.82 0.23 -9.72
CA LEU A 156 -14.21 -1.08 -9.99
C LEU A 156 -14.71 -1.68 -11.31
N ASP A 157 -15.99 -1.57 -11.61
CA ASP A 157 -16.57 -2.05 -12.87
C ASP A 157 -15.97 -1.30 -14.06
N ASN A 158 -15.77 0.01 -13.93
CA ASN A 158 -15.05 0.82 -14.92
C ASN A 158 -13.60 0.35 -15.11
N LEU A 159 -12.88 0.06 -14.03
CA LEU A 159 -11.53 -0.49 -14.11
C LEU A 159 -11.52 -1.85 -14.83
N ASN A 160 -12.45 -2.74 -14.50
CA ASN A 160 -12.57 -4.04 -15.16
C ASN A 160 -12.93 -3.94 -16.63
N ALA A 161 -13.69 -2.92 -17.03
CA ALA A 161 -13.98 -2.64 -18.45
C ALA A 161 -12.72 -2.18 -19.21
N HIS A 162 -11.79 -1.47 -18.56
CA HIS A 162 -10.49 -1.08 -19.15
C HIS A 162 -9.47 -2.23 -19.11
N TYR A 163 -9.59 -3.13 -18.16
CA TYR A 163 -8.76 -4.30 -18.02
C TYR A 163 -9.23 -5.41 -18.95
N GLN A 164 -8.79 -5.36 -20.19
CA GLN A 164 -9.11 -6.20 -21.36
C GLN A 164 -9.87 -7.52 -21.12
N ALA A 165 -10.88 -7.78 -21.92
CA ALA A 165 -11.69 -9.00 -21.95
C ALA A 165 -10.84 -10.28 -22.06
N GLY A 166 -11.17 -11.31 -21.24
CA GLY A 166 -10.54 -12.63 -21.26
C GLY A 166 -9.61 -12.94 -20.11
N LYS A 167 -9.35 -11.96 -19.21
CA LYS A 167 -8.58 -12.14 -17.98
C LYS A 167 -9.52 -12.24 -16.77
N ALA A 168 -9.06 -12.87 -15.69
CA ALA A 168 -9.81 -12.89 -14.43
C ALA A 168 -10.05 -11.46 -13.93
N ALA A 169 -11.29 -11.14 -13.56
CA ALA A 169 -11.65 -9.79 -13.11
C ALA A 169 -10.85 -9.39 -11.86
N ILE A 170 -10.45 -8.11 -11.83
CA ILE A 170 -9.82 -7.49 -10.67
C ILE A 170 -10.86 -7.42 -9.55
N SER A 171 -10.49 -7.90 -8.36
CA SER A 171 -11.39 -7.92 -7.21
C SER A 171 -11.24 -6.64 -6.36
N MET A 172 -12.33 -6.25 -5.69
CA MET A 172 -12.33 -5.15 -4.73
C MET A 172 -11.31 -5.38 -3.59
N ALA A 173 -11.10 -6.63 -3.20
CA ALA A 173 -10.18 -7.02 -2.14
C ALA A 173 -8.71 -6.62 -2.41
N GLN A 174 -8.28 -6.48 -3.69
CA GLN A 174 -6.94 -6.01 -4.04
C GLN A 174 -6.70 -4.55 -3.59
N PHE A 175 -7.75 -3.75 -3.48
CA PHE A 175 -7.69 -2.35 -3.07
C PHE A 175 -7.92 -2.14 -1.57
N ARG A 176 -8.47 -3.15 -0.88
CA ARG A 176 -8.66 -3.17 0.57
C ARG A 176 -9.50 -2.01 1.12
N PRO A 177 -10.65 -1.65 0.51
CA PRO A 177 -11.51 -0.60 1.04
C PRO A 177 -12.21 -1.05 2.32
N ASN A 178 -12.45 -0.09 3.22
CA ASN A 178 -13.31 -0.28 4.38
C ASN A 178 -14.79 -0.14 4.00
N ILE A 179 -15.08 0.79 3.09
CA ILE A 179 -16.42 1.19 2.67
C ILE A 179 -16.52 1.00 1.16
N VAL A 180 -17.43 0.14 0.71
CA VAL A 180 -17.78 0.01 -0.70
C VAL A 180 -19.19 0.56 -0.90
N VAL A 181 -19.33 1.51 -1.82
CA VAL A 181 -20.62 2.12 -2.15
C VAL A 181 -21.09 1.69 -3.54
N ASN A 182 -22.40 1.69 -3.75
CA ASN A 182 -23.02 1.36 -5.03
C ASN A 182 -24.13 2.37 -5.39
N ASN A 183 -24.79 2.17 -6.54
CA ASN A 183 -25.83 3.05 -7.07
C ASN A 183 -25.34 4.49 -7.32
N CYS A 184 -24.12 4.66 -7.75
CA CYS A 184 -23.56 5.93 -8.20
C CYS A 184 -22.75 5.72 -9.48
N GLU A 185 -22.43 6.81 -10.18
CA GLU A 185 -21.56 6.76 -11.34
C GLU A 185 -20.11 6.40 -10.95
N ALA A 186 -19.35 5.86 -11.90
CA ALA A 186 -17.93 5.59 -11.71
C ALA A 186 -17.19 6.87 -11.33
N PHE A 187 -16.35 6.80 -10.29
CA PHE A 187 -15.58 7.92 -9.75
C PHE A 187 -16.42 9.07 -9.18
N ALA A 188 -17.71 8.85 -8.88
CA ALA A 188 -18.54 9.84 -8.23
C ALA A 188 -17.95 10.26 -6.88
N GLU A 189 -17.30 9.32 -6.17
CA GLU A 189 -16.60 9.53 -4.91
C GLU A 189 -15.46 10.56 -5.00
N ASP A 190 -14.91 10.83 -6.16
CA ASP A 190 -13.90 11.87 -6.39
C ASP A 190 -14.46 13.29 -6.18
N THR A 191 -15.78 13.45 -6.32
CA THR A 191 -16.47 14.75 -6.19
C THR A 191 -17.06 14.97 -4.81
N TRP A 192 -16.96 14.01 -3.90
CA TRP A 192 -17.52 14.14 -2.56
C TRP A 192 -16.50 14.78 -1.63
N GLN A 193 -16.95 15.68 -0.78
CA GLN A 193 -16.14 16.31 0.27
C GLN A 193 -16.61 15.90 1.67
N HIS A 194 -17.93 15.96 1.93
CA HIS A 194 -18.56 15.44 3.14
C HIS A 194 -19.70 14.51 2.74
N ILE A 195 -19.77 13.37 3.40
CA ILE A 195 -20.85 12.39 3.23
C ILE A 195 -21.39 11.97 4.59
N ARG A 196 -22.62 11.48 4.62
CA ARG A 196 -23.22 10.79 5.75
C ARG A 196 -23.64 9.39 5.33
N ILE A 197 -23.34 8.41 6.15
CA ILE A 197 -23.77 7.00 6.01
C ILE A 197 -24.45 6.61 7.32
N GLY A 198 -25.74 6.30 7.27
CA GLY A 198 -26.51 6.15 8.49
C GLY A 198 -26.46 7.42 9.36
N GLU A 199 -25.95 7.30 10.56
CA GLU A 199 -25.79 8.42 11.51
C GLU A 199 -24.38 9.02 11.54
N VAL A 200 -23.45 8.44 10.78
CA VAL A 200 -22.04 8.84 10.81
C VAL A 200 -21.70 9.74 9.63
N GLU A 201 -21.08 10.86 9.94
CA GLU A 201 -20.54 11.81 8.97
C GLU A 201 -19.05 11.57 8.75
N PHE A 202 -18.63 11.72 7.50
CA PHE A 202 -17.24 11.50 7.09
C PHE A 202 -16.74 12.67 6.24
N GLU A 203 -15.49 13.07 6.49
CA GLU A 203 -14.75 13.97 5.61
C GLU A 203 -13.90 13.14 4.64
N ILE A 204 -14.06 13.38 3.32
CA ILE A 204 -13.13 12.90 2.30
C ILE A 204 -11.92 13.82 2.31
N VAL A 205 -10.75 13.27 2.69
CA VAL A 205 -9.54 14.05 2.90
C VAL A 205 -8.74 14.22 1.62
N LYS A 206 -8.53 13.11 0.91
CA LYS A 206 -7.81 13.11 -0.38
C LYS A 206 -7.99 11.79 -1.13
N PRO A 207 -7.72 11.79 -2.46
CA PRO A 207 -7.64 10.56 -3.23
C PRO A 207 -6.62 9.58 -2.63
N CYS A 208 -6.93 8.28 -2.70
CA CYS A 208 -6.02 7.24 -2.28
C CYS A 208 -5.02 6.92 -3.40
N THR A 209 -3.75 7.17 -3.14
CA THR A 209 -2.67 6.80 -4.06
C THR A 209 -2.41 5.30 -4.02
N ARG A 210 -2.19 4.70 -5.19
CA ARG A 210 -2.01 3.26 -5.33
C ARG A 210 -0.56 2.89 -5.62
N CYS A 211 -0.12 1.82 -5.00
CA CYS A 211 1.23 1.28 -5.12
C CYS A 211 1.18 -0.20 -5.55
N ILE A 212 2.35 -0.81 -5.70
CA ILE A 212 2.51 -2.20 -6.11
C ILE A 212 1.74 -3.21 -5.25
N PHE A 213 1.34 -2.87 -4.02
CA PHE A 213 0.53 -3.77 -3.20
C PHE A 213 -0.77 -4.20 -3.90
N THR A 214 -1.40 -3.31 -4.69
CA THR A 214 -2.63 -3.66 -5.42
C THR A 214 -2.44 -4.74 -6.48
N THR A 215 -1.20 -5.05 -6.85
CA THR A 215 -0.88 -6.11 -7.81
C THR A 215 -0.77 -7.51 -7.18
N ILE A 216 -0.87 -7.59 -5.85
CA ILE A 216 -0.84 -8.87 -5.14
C ILE A 216 -2.24 -9.46 -5.14
N ASN A 217 -2.36 -10.69 -5.62
CA ASN A 217 -3.61 -11.45 -5.53
C ASN A 217 -3.88 -11.80 -4.04
N PRO A 218 -4.98 -11.33 -3.45
CA PRO A 218 -5.25 -11.54 -2.03
C PRO A 218 -5.59 -13.01 -1.67
N GLN A 219 -5.84 -13.86 -2.67
CA GLN A 219 -6.16 -15.27 -2.48
C GLN A 219 -4.94 -16.18 -2.59
N THR A 220 -3.94 -15.82 -3.40
CA THR A 220 -2.74 -16.64 -3.62
C THR A 220 -1.47 -16.02 -3.04
N GLY A 221 -1.46 -14.72 -2.72
CA GLY A 221 -0.27 -13.98 -2.31
C GLY A 221 0.70 -13.70 -3.45
N GLU A 222 0.36 -14.04 -4.69
CA GLU A 222 1.24 -13.89 -5.85
C GLU A 222 1.16 -12.47 -6.42
N LYS A 223 2.30 -11.91 -6.81
CA LYS A 223 2.36 -10.64 -7.53
C LYS A 223 2.01 -10.85 -9.01
N HIS A 224 1.15 -10.00 -9.56
CA HIS A 224 0.79 -10.05 -10.96
C HIS A 224 1.99 -9.66 -11.84
N GLN A 225 2.42 -10.55 -12.77
CA GLN A 225 3.62 -10.38 -13.60
C GLN A 225 3.63 -9.07 -14.42
N GLN A 226 2.46 -8.65 -14.92
CA GLN A 226 2.31 -7.40 -15.69
C GLN A 226 1.92 -6.21 -14.82
N GLN A 227 2.05 -6.32 -13.49
CA GLN A 227 1.75 -5.26 -12.51
C GLN A 227 0.30 -4.71 -12.57
N GLU A 228 -0.66 -5.56 -12.98
CA GLU A 228 -2.08 -5.19 -12.93
C GLU A 228 -2.65 -5.29 -11.49
N PRO A 229 -3.60 -4.45 -11.13
CA PRO A 229 -4.33 -3.44 -11.92
C PRO A 229 -3.61 -2.08 -12.01
N LEU A 230 -2.44 -1.93 -11.41
CA LEU A 230 -1.75 -0.64 -11.31
C LEU A 230 -1.41 -0.07 -12.69
N LYS A 231 -0.98 -0.93 -13.62
CA LYS A 231 -0.65 -0.54 -15.01
C LYS A 231 -1.88 0.02 -15.75
N THR A 232 -3.01 -0.68 -15.67
CA THR A 232 -4.26 -0.18 -16.26
C THR A 232 -4.69 1.14 -15.65
N LEU A 233 -4.70 1.27 -14.31
CA LEU A 233 -5.04 2.53 -13.63
C LEU A 233 -4.14 3.68 -14.03
N MET A 234 -2.84 3.46 -14.21
CA MET A 234 -1.90 4.48 -14.63
C MET A 234 -2.29 5.12 -15.98
N SER A 235 -2.86 4.34 -16.89
CA SER A 235 -3.21 4.84 -18.23
C SER A 235 -4.28 5.94 -18.22
N TYR A 236 -5.13 5.99 -17.16
CA TYR A 236 -6.26 6.92 -17.12
C TYR A 236 -6.60 7.49 -15.72
N ARG A 237 -5.85 7.12 -14.68
CA ARG A 237 -6.05 7.59 -13.29
C ARG A 237 -4.78 8.18 -12.68
N GLN A 238 -3.85 8.67 -13.50
CA GLN A 238 -2.63 9.34 -13.03
C GLN A 238 -2.87 10.85 -12.91
N ILE A 239 -2.44 11.45 -11.79
CA ILE A 239 -2.48 12.90 -11.56
C ILE A 239 -1.11 13.54 -11.85
N GLU A 240 -1.04 14.88 -11.86
CA GLU A 240 0.16 15.64 -12.23
C GLU A 240 1.41 15.30 -11.39
N SER A 241 1.22 14.93 -10.13
CA SER A 241 2.35 14.47 -9.29
C SER A 241 2.99 13.15 -9.74
N GLY A 242 2.36 12.44 -10.69
CA GLY A 242 2.73 11.09 -11.09
C GLY A 242 2.06 9.98 -10.28
N ASP A 243 1.29 10.33 -9.24
CA ASP A 243 0.57 9.37 -8.42
C ASP A 243 -0.60 8.76 -9.19
N VAL A 244 -0.80 7.45 -9.03
CA VAL A 244 -1.98 6.74 -9.54
C VAL A 244 -3.02 6.70 -8.43
N ILE A 245 -4.24 7.15 -8.70
CA ILE A 245 -5.29 7.27 -7.70
C ILE A 245 -6.49 6.36 -7.99
N PHE A 246 -7.04 5.76 -6.91
CA PHE A 246 -8.26 4.96 -6.98
C PHE A 246 -8.93 4.88 -5.61
N GLY A 247 -10.16 5.43 -5.49
CA GLY A 247 -10.88 5.58 -4.22
C GLY A 247 -10.41 6.76 -3.38
N GLN A 248 -11.07 6.96 -2.23
CA GLN A 248 -10.92 8.14 -1.38
C GLN A 248 -10.57 7.76 0.06
N ASN A 249 -9.61 8.47 0.64
CA ASN A 249 -9.29 8.36 2.06
C ASN A 249 -10.22 9.25 2.88
N LEU A 250 -10.76 8.70 3.98
CA LEU A 250 -11.72 9.37 4.85
C LEU A 250 -11.27 9.38 6.31
N VAL A 251 -11.81 10.36 7.04
CA VAL A 251 -11.88 10.36 8.50
C VAL A 251 -13.34 10.49 8.93
N ALA A 252 -13.72 9.83 10.03
CA ALA A 252 -15.02 10.00 10.64
C ALA A 252 -15.05 11.31 11.44
N LEU A 253 -16.19 12.01 11.41
CA LEU A 253 -16.41 13.26 12.15
C LEU A 253 -17.17 13.02 13.47
N ASN A 254 -17.83 11.89 13.59
CA ASN A 254 -18.49 11.40 14.79
C ASN A 254 -18.45 9.87 14.83
N GLN A 255 -18.77 9.30 15.97
CA GLN A 255 -18.88 7.87 16.18
C GLN A 255 -20.33 7.41 15.96
N GLY A 256 -20.52 6.14 15.62
CA GLY A 256 -21.85 5.56 15.42
C GLY A 256 -21.81 4.25 14.66
N GLN A 257 -22.98 3.65 14.44
CA GLN A 257 -23.11 2.42 13.67
C GLN A 257 -23.40 2.72 12.20
N ILE A 258 -22.75 1.96 11.31
CA ILE A 258 -23.12 1.88 9.88
C ILE A 258 -23.47 0.44 9.52
N LYS A 259 -24.39 0.26 8.56
CA LYS A 259 -24.91 -1.06 8.14
C LYS A 259 -24.96 -1.14 6.62
N GLN A 260 -24.76 -2.33 6.08
CA GLN A 260 -25.05 -2.60 4.66
C GLN A 260 -26.49 -2.17 4.32
N GLY A 261 -26.65 -1.49 3.18
CA GLY A 261 -27.93 -0.91 2.75
C GLY A 261 -28.18 0.52 3.25
N ASP A 262 -27.38 1.04 4.19
CA ASP A 262 -27.51 2.45 4.61
C ASP A 262 -27.32 3.38 3.41
N GLN A 263 -28.15 4.43 3.39
CA GLN A 263 -28.06 5.45 2.36
C GLN A 263 -26.80 6.29 2.53
N VAL A 264 -26.12 6.57 1.41
CA VAL A 264 -25.00 7.52 1.36
C VAL A 264 -25.55 8.87 0.90
N GLU A 265 -25.53 9.84 1.79
CA GLU A 265 -25.94 11.22 1.51
C GLU A 265 -24.72 12.10 1.29
N VAL A 266 -24.65 12.77 0.15
CA VAL A 266 -23.56 13.71 -0.16
C VAL A 266 -23.93 15.08 0.38
N LEU A 267 -23.32 15.48 1.50
CA LEU A 267 -23.59 16.75 2.18
C LEU A 267 -22.85 17.91 1.54
N LYS A 268 -21.62 17.65 1.07
CA LYS A 268 -20.79 18.67 0.40
C LYS A 268 -19.98 18.05 -0.72
N ARG A 269 -19.81 18.80 -1.81
CA ARG A 269 -19.02 18.38 -2.99
C ARG A 269 -17.76 19.20 -3.13
N GLN A 270 -16.78 18.62 -3.84
CA GLN A 270 -15.51 19.24 -4.24
C GLN A 270 -15.26 19.02 -5.73
N SER A 271 -14.29 19.74 -6.28
CA SER A 271 -13.79 19.46 -7.64
C SER A 271 -13.05 18.12 -7.66
N PRO A 272 -13.27 17.30 -8.70
CA PRO A 272 -12.52 16.04 -8.82
C PRO A 272 -11.04 16.31 -9.07
N PRO A 273 -10.15 15.35 -8.76
CA PRO A 273 -8.73 15.47 -9.05
C PRO A 273 -8.49 15.59 -10.56
N VAL A 274 -7.50 16.40 -10.95
CA VAL A 274 -7.11 16.57 -12.35
C VAL A 274 -6.30 15.36 -12.80
N ILE A 275 -6.84 14.62 -13.76
CA ILE A 275 -6.20 13.45 -14.35
C ILE A 275 -5.35 13.88 -15.55
N VAL A 276 -4.09 13.45 -15.58
CA VAL A 276 -3.19 13.69 -16.70
C VAL A 276 -3.48 12.68 -17.82
N LYS A 277 -3.92 13.16 -18.98
CA LYS A 277 -4.04 12.31 -20.16
C LYS A 277 -2.65 12.06 -20.76
N LYS A 278 -2.11 10.87 -20.58
CA LYS A 278 -0.93 10.45 -21.37
C LYS A 278 -1.41 10.14 -22.80
N ALA A 279 -0.70 10.65 -23.80
CA ALA A 279 -0.90 10.21 -25.19
C ALA A 279 -0.65 8.69 -25.26
N PRO A 280 -1.42 7.94 -26.08
CA PRO A 280 -1.22 6.50 -26.18
C PRO A 280 0.20 6.22 -26.67
N VAL A 281 0.98 5.53 -25.87
CA VAL A 281 2.29 4.99 -26.26
C VAL A 281 2.00 3.97 -27.36
N LYS A 282 2.49 4.22 -28.59
CA LYS A 282 2.41 3.24 -29.67
C LYS A 282 3.07 1.95 -29.19
N ALA A 283 2.36 0.85 -29.26
CA ALA A 283 2.89 -0.47 -28.98
C ALA A 283 4.11 -0.70 -29.89
N VAL A 284 5.28 -0.74 -29.30
CA VAL A 284 6.47 -1.26 -29.97
C VAL A 284 6.36 -2.78 -29.89
N GLU A 285 6.19 -3.42 -31.05
CA GLU A 285 6.26 -4.86 -31.18
C GLU A 285 7.62 -5.35 -30.64
N LEU A 286 7.58 -6.07 -29.52
CA LEU A 286 8.77 -6.78 -29.03
C LEU A 286 9.09 -7.92 -30.00
N SER A 287 10.13 -7.75 -30.79
CA SER A 287 10.80 -8.85 -31.48
C SER A 287 11.41 -9.79 -30.41
N THR A 288 10.87 -11.00 -30.33
CA THR A 288 11.40 -12.10 -29.55
C THR A 288 12.75 -12.52 -30.11
N SER A 289 13.85 -12.20 -29.42
CA SER A 289 15.11 -12.88 -29.57
C SER A 289 15.31 -13.82 -28.41
N ASN A 290 15.14 -15.12 -28.67
CA ASN A 290 15.53 -16.21 -27.79
C ASN A 290 17.05 -16.16 -27.59
N ASN A 291 17.49 -15.95 -26.37
CA ASN A 291 18.84 -16.36 -25.94
C ASN A 291 18.68 -17.14 -24.64
N GLU A 292 18.78 -18.47 -24.80
CA GLU A 292 19.05 -19.37 -23.69
C GLU A 292 20.45 -19.10 -23.14
N ALA A 293 20.54 -18.65 -21.91
CA ALA A 293 21.80 -18.57 -21.17
C ALA A 293 21.69 -19.37 -19.87
N SER A 294 22.49 -20.41 -19.85
CA SER A 294 22.77 -21.35 -18.77
C SER A 294 23.01 -20.67 -17.42
N THR A 295 22.27 -21.10 -16.40
CA THR A 295 22.34 -20.59 -15.03
C THR A 295 23.43 -21.36 -14.25
N THR A 296 24.61 -20.81 -14.14
CA THR A 296 25.59 -21.18 -13.11
C THR A 296 25.36 -20.30 -11.89
N VAL A 297 24.93 -20.89 -10.78
CA VAL A 297 24.76 -20.21 -9.48
C VAL A 297 26.15 -19.88 -8.89
N VAL A 298 26.66 -18.70 -9.18
CA VAL A 298 27.81 -18.13 -8.48
C VAL A 298 27.27 -17.31 -7.30
N LYS A 299 27.66 -17.62 -6.07
CA LYS A 299 27.39 -16.75 -4.90
C LYS A 299 28.02 -15.37 -5.18
N LYS A 300 27.18 -14.39 -5.55
CA LYS A 300 27.62 -13.00 -5.77
C LYS A 300 28.00 -12.37 -4.44
N ALA A 301 29.11 -11.63 -4.41
CA ALA A 301 29.52 -10.81 -3.28
C ALA A 301 28.45 -9.74 -3.02
N LYS A 302 28.21 -9.41 -1.74
CA LYS A 302 27.24 -8.36 -1.36
C LYS A 302 27.71 -7.02 -1.90
N PRO A 303 26.92 -6.32 -2.73
CA PRO A 303 27.32 -5.06 -3.34
C PRO A 303 27.43 -3.94 -2.28
N THR A 304 28.25 -2.94 -2.57
CA THR A 304 28.28 -1.69 -1.82
C THR A 304 27.40 -0.67 -2.55
N LEU A 305 26.47 -0.02 -1.82
CA LEU A 305 25.58 0.99 -2.39
C LEU A 305 25.95 2.37 -1.84
N THR A 306 26.20 3.32 -2.71
CA THR A 306 26.52 4.71 -2.37
C THR A 306 25.41 5.63 -2.88
N PHE A 307 24.72 6.28 -1.96
CA PHE A 307 23.72 7.32 -2.20
C PHE A 307 24.40 8.67 -2.11
N SER A 308 24.99 9.14 -3.21
CA SER A 308 25.90 10.31 -3.22
C SER A 308 25.23 11.59 -2.72
N SER A 309 23.97 11.84 -3.09
CA SER A 309 23.22 13.01 -2.63
C SER A 309 22.94 13.03 -1.12
N PHE A 310 23.08 11.90 -0.43
CA PHE A 310 22.90 11.75 1.02
C PHE A 310 24.22 11.52 1.75
N ASN A 311 25.33 11.47 1.02
CA ASN A 311 26.66 11.11 1.56
C ASN A 311 26.62 9.81 2.40
N LYS A 312 25.87 8.80 1.92
CA LYS A 312 25.63 7.55 2.62
C LYS A 312 26.10 6.36 1.79
N THR A 313 26.92 5.50 2.40
CA THR A 313 27.37 4.23 1.81
C THR A 313 26.97 3.08 2.74
N ILE A 314 26.41 2.02 2.18
CA ILE A 314 25.93 0.84 2.90
C ILE A 314 26.40 -0.46 2.24
N LYS A 315 26.43 -1.54 3.01
CA LYS A 315 26.53 -2.90 2.45
C LYS A 315 25.12 -3.38 2.11
N GLY A 316 24.92 -3.62 0.82
CA GLY A 316 23.63 -4.05 0.28
C GLY A 316 23.52 -5.55 0.05
N ASN A 317 22.49 -5.91 -0.72
CA ASN A 317 22.24 -7.27 -1.23
C ASN A 317 21.74 -7.20 -2.69
N ASN A 318 21.68 -8.35 -3.36
CA ASN A 318 21.23 -8.44 -4.76
C ASN A 318 19.73 -8.84 -4.88
N GLU A 319 18.96 -8.76 -3.80
CA GLU A 319 17.57 -9.22 -3.74
C GLU A 319 16.57 -8.06 -3.64
N GLN A 320 16.91 -7.04 -2.84
CA GLN A 320 16.08 -5.86 -2.64
C GLN A 320 16.42 -4.78 -3.68
N THR A 321 15.41 -3.93 -3.97
CA THR A 321 15.61 -2.77 -4.83
C THR A 321 16.50 -1.71 -4.16
N LEU A 322 17.10 -0.83 -4.97
CA LEU A 322 17.88 0.30 -4.45
C LEU A 322 17.05 1.21 -3.52
N LEU A 323 15.76 1.37 -3.81
CA LEU A 323 14.83 2.12 -2.96
C LEU A 323 14.68 1.47 -1.59
N GLU A 324 14.37 0.16 -1.55
CA GLU A 324 14.18 -0.59 -0.30
C GLU A 324 15.45 -0.56 0.56
N GLN A 325 16.60 -0.81 -0.04
CA GLN A 325 17.89 -0.79 0.69
C GLN A 325 18.25 0.60 1.21
N GLY A 326 17.89 1.67 0.47
CA GLY A 326 18.07 3.03 0.95
C GLY A 326 17.14 3.37 2.12
N GLU A 327 15.89 2.93 2.08
CA GLU A 327 14.94 3.07 3.18
C GLU A 327 15.37 2.28 4.42
N ASP A 328 15.83 1.05 4.26
CA ASP A 328 16.39 0.21 5.34
C ASP A 328 17.61 0.88 5.99
N ALA A 329 18.34 1.70 5.23
CA ALA A 329 19.46 2.51 5.74
C ALA A 329 19.04 3.84 6.38
N GLY A 330 17.72 4.08 6.50
CA GLY A 330 17.16 5.29 7.11
C GLY A 330 17.12 6.50 6.17
N LEU A 331 17.21 6.32 4.84
CA LEU A 331 17.13 7.41 3.87
C LEU A 331 15.67 7.66 3.47
N ILE A 332 15.27 8.93 3.43
CA ILE A 332 13.97 9.35 2.89
C ILE A 332 14.12 9.59 1.40
N LEU A 333 13.82 8.58 0.59
CA LEU A 333 13.93 8.62 -0.86
C LEU A 333 12.58 8.94 -1.50
N PRO A 334 12.53 9.70 -2.61
CA PRO A 334 11.28 9.98 -3.30
C PRO A 334 10.74 8.73 -3.99
N TYR A 335 9.48 8.36 -3.73
CA TYR A 335 8.78 7.27 -4.42
C TYR A 335 7.28 7.55 -4.50
N SER A 336 6.54 6.72 -5.29
CA SER A 336 5.09 6.66 -5.30
C SER A 336 4.59 5.25 -5.60
N CYS A 337 4.59 4.81 -6.86
CA CYS A 337 4.02 3.51 -7.26
C CYS A 337 4.82 2.30 -6.79
N ARG A 338 6.13 2.43 -6.53
CA ARG A 338 7.10 1.34 -6.23
C ARG A 338 7.11 0.22 -7.28
N ALA A 339 6.81 0.55 -8.53
CA ALA A 339 6.63 -0.41 -9.61
C ALA A 339 7.38 -0.01 -10.90
N GLY A 340 8.26 0.97 -10.83
CA GLY A 340 9.03 1.43 -11.98
C GLY A 340 8.24 2.19 -13.06
N MET A 341 6.98 2.60 -12.78
CA MET A 341 6.09 3.13 -13.80
C MET A 341 5.86 4.65 -13.72
N CYS A 342 5.86 5.25 -12.52
CA CYS A 342 5.46 6.66 -12.34
C CYS A 342 6.60 7.66 -12.48
N GLY A 343 7.86 7.21 -12.50
CA GLY A 343 9.04 8.07 -12.61
C GLY A 343 9.40 8.84 -11.34
N ARG A 344 8.66 8.66 -10.20
CA ARG A 344 8.89 9.44 -8.97
C ARG A 344 10.22 9.13 -8.28
N CYS A 345 10.66 7.87 -8.35
CA CYS A 345 11.90 7.37 -7.74
C CYS A 345 13.11 7.43 -8.68
N LYS A 346 13.10 8.32 -9.66
CA LYS A 346 14.16 8.49 -10.64
C LYS A 346 15.44 8.95 -9.97
N VAL A 347 16.53 8.27 -10.29
CA VAL A 347 17.91 8.59 -9.86
C VAL A 347 18.85 8.43 -11.05
N GLU A 348 19.95 9.13 -11.03
CA GLU A 348 21.04 8.95 -12.00
C GLU A 348 21.97 7.85 -11.51
N LEU A 349 22.25 6.87 -12.36
CA LEU A 349 23.25 5.83 -12.11
C LEU A 349 24.62 6.38 -12.50
N LEU A 350 25.46 6.68 -11.51
CA LEU A 350 26.79 7.24 -11.72
C LEU A 350 27.83 6.15 -11.98
N GLU A 351 27.74 5.03 -11.22
CA GLU A 351 28.67 3.90 -11.34
C GLU A 351 27.95 2.59 -11.02
N GLY A 352 28.44 1.50 -11.62
CA GLY A 352 27.97 0.14 -11.36
C GLY A 352 26.91 -0.33 -12.34
N GLU A 353 26.39 -1.54 -12.08
CA GLU A 353 25.37 -2.20 -12.89
C GLU A 353 24.18 -2.60 -12.04
N VAL A 354 22.98 -2.47 -12.60
CA VAL A 354 21.71 -2.83 -11.97
C VAL A 354 20.88 -3.68 -12.92
N GLU A 355 20.11 -4.61 -12.36
CA GLU A 355 19.04 -5.27 -13.07
C GLU A 355 17.77 -4.41 -12.95
N GLN A 356 17.30 -3.88 -14.06
CA GLN A 356 16.12 -3.02 -14.10
C GLN A 356 14.89 -3.82 -14.54
N HIS A 357 13.98 -4.07 -13.60
CA HIS A 357 12.79 -4.91 -13.80
C HIS A 357 11.66 -4.18 -14.57
N CYS A 358 11.57 -2.87 -14.45
CA CYS A 358 10.63 -2.02 -15.19
C CYS A 358 11.22 -0.62 -15.38
N LYS A 359 11.00 -0.06 -16.57
CA LYS A 359 11.51 1.27 -16.95
C LYS A 359 10.46 2.18 -17.57
N ASP A 360 9.18 1.78 -17.50
CA ASP A 360 8.05 2.49 -18.12
C ASP A 360 7.89 3.95 -17.61
N GLY A 361 8.46 4.27 -16.44
CA GLY A 361 8.49 5.61 -15.88
C GLY A 361 9.62 6.50 -16.37
N LEU A 362 10.46 6.05 -17.31
CA LEU A 362 11.55 6.82 -17.92
C LEU A 362 11.24 7.09 -19.39
N SER A 363 11.54 8.30 -19.86
CA SER A 363 11.59 8.59 -21.29
C SER A 363 12.85 8.00 -21.93
N ASP A 364 12.89 7.88 -23.26
CA ASP A 364 14.06 7.40 -23.99
C ASP A 364 15.27 8.30 -23.75
N ASP A 365 15.09 9.62 -23.70
CA ASP A 365 16.15 10.58 -23.40
C ASP A 365 16.74 10.39 -22.01
N GLU A 366 15.88 10.10 -21.01
CA GLU A 366 16.32 9.85 -19.63
C GLU A 366 17.07 8.53 -19.50
N GLN A 367 16.67 7.48 -20.24
CA GLN A 367 17.39 6.23 -20.29
C GLN A 367 18.80 6.41 -20.93
N GLN A 368 18.92 7.25 -21.97
CA GLN A 368 20.22 7.59 -22.59
C GLN A 368 21.12 8.40 -21.66
N GLN A 369 20.55 9.14 -20.70
CA GLN A 369 21.26 9.90 -19.68
C GLN A 369 21.53 9.11 -18.41
N ASN A 370 21.48 7.78 -18.45
CA ASN A 370 21.70 6.86 -17.33
C ASN A 370 20.74 7.05 -16.14
N PHE A 371 19.53 7.61 -16.36
CA PHE A 371 18.53 7.59 -15.31
C PHE A 371 17.94 6.20 -15.15
N ILE A 372 17.77 5.79 -13.90
CA ILE A 372 17.15 4.54 -13.49
C ILE A 372 16.03 4.81 -12.48
N LEU A 373 15.19 3.82 -12.23
CA LEU A 373 14.13 3.89 -11.25
C LEU A 373 14.50 3.08 -10.01
N SER A 374 14.91 3.73 -8.93
CA SER A 374 15.44 3.07 -7.73
C SER A 374 14.49 2.01 -7.15
N CYS A 375 13.17 2.16 -7.32
CA CYS A 375 12.16 1.17 -6.87
C CYS A 375 12.02 -0.06 -7.79
N SER A 376 12.74 -0.09 -8.91
CA SER A 376 12.65 -1.16 -9.92
C SER A 376 14.02 -1.66 -10.35
N CYS A 377 15.06 -1.32 -9.60
CA CYS A 377 16.43 -1.74 -9.87
C CYS A 377 17.00 -2.48 -8.69
N THR A 378 17.53 -3.70 -8.93
CA THR A 378 18.35 -4.44 -7.96
C THR A 378 19.82 -4.34 -8.35
N PRO A 379 20.74 -4.14 -7.40
CA PRO A 379 22.17 -3.97 -7.73
C PRO A 379 22.79 -5.30 -8.16
N ILE A 380 23.60 -5.28 -9.23
CA ILE A 380 24.40 -6.41 -9.70
C ILE A 380 25.83 -6.32 -9.17
N THR A 381 26.41 -5.11 -9.23
CA THR A 381 27.77 -4.77 -8.74
C THR A 381 27.68 -3.73 -7.63
N ASP A 382 28.81 -3.20 -7.18
CA ASP A 382 28.85 -1.97 -6.40
C ASP A 382 28.19 -0.84 -7.22
N VAL A 383 27.34 -0.03 -6.58
CA VAL A 383 26.49 0.97 -7.26
C VAL A 383 26.63 2.33 -6.61
N VAL A 384 26.79 3.37 -7.42
CA VAL A 384 26.74 4.77 -6.99
C VAL A 384 25.57 5.45 -7.70
N ILE A 385 24.63 6.01 -6.93
CA ILE A 385 23.49 6.74 -7.46
C ILE A 385 23.39 8.15 -6.88
N SER A 386 22.83 9.06 -7.69
CA SER A 386 22.55 10.44 -7.31
C SER A 386 21.09 10.78 -7.53
N HIS A 387 20.47 11.48 -6.57
CA HIS A 387 19.16 12.07 -6.75
C HIS A 387 19.33 13.45 -7.38
N SER A 388 18.72 13.67 -8.55
CA SER A 388 18.68 15.01 -9.14
C SER A 388 17.85 15.92 -8.24
N GLU A 389 18.45 16.97 -7.68
CA GLU A 389 17.70 18.03 -7.01
C GLU A 389 16.73 18.64 -8.03
N ARG A 390 15.43 18.42 -7.85
CA ARG A 390 14.43 19.26 -8.52
C ARG A 390 14.67 20.68 -8.03
N LYS A 391 15.19 21.58 -8.89
CA LYS A 391 15.14 23.02 -8.62
C LYS A 391 13.74 23.35 -8.12
N ARG A 392 13.62 23.71 -6.85
CA ARG A 392 12.38 24.27 -6.26
C ARG A 392 12.02 25.46 -7.15
N ARG A 393 10.95 25.35 -7.95
CA ARG A 393 10.34 26.52 -8.57
C ARG A 393 9.95 27.43 -7.41
N ASN A 394 10.69 28.53 -7.24
CA ASN A 394 10.28 29.61 -6.36
C ASN A 394 8.90 30.06 -6.85
N VAL A 395 7.87 29.72 -6.09
CA VAL A 395 6.60 30.42 -6.17
C VAL A 395 6.92 31.83 -5.65
N ARG A 396 7.09 32.78 -6.57
CA ARG A 396 7.10 34.20 -6.22
C ARG A 396 5.72 34.52 -5.65
N ASN A 397 5.70 34.92 -4.39
CA ASN A 397 4.61 35.73 -3.85
C ASN A 397 4.59 37.04 -4.66
N ASP A 398 3.49 37.27 -5.35
CA ASP A 398 2.97 38.59 -5.68
C ASP A 398 1.46 38.59 -5.39
#